data_a7a2cc017862a6c2003c6ec6e7cb8481
#
_entry.id   a7a2cc017862a6c2003c6ec6e7cb8481
#
_cell.length_a   1.000
_cell.length_b   1.000
_cell.length_c   1.000
_cell.angle_alpha   90.00
_cell.angle_beta   90.00
_cell.angle_gamma   90.00
#
_symmetry.space_group_name_H-M   'P 1'
#
loop_
_entity.id
_entity.type
_entity.pdbx_description
1 polymer ?
#
loop_
_entity_poly.entity_id
_entity_poly.type
_entity_poly.pdbx_seq_one_letter_code
_entity_poly.pdbx_strand_id
1 'polypeptide(L)'
;MKNNIELTIDNIKSSNDFEYLLSLAKKKNFFDDINKYAIPTLNLKKIKNLLIAKIEKKENKTKLISKPYRIVVDPTNACNLGCPLCPTGLGASERTKKILKVDDFKKIVDQVEDYCIEIHLYNWGEPTLHKNLVEMLQYAKSKKIWSRISSNLSLKFKEGYLETFVKSGLSLLHVDIDGLDQDVYAKYRKKGNLSTVIDNLKKILELKKSFNLNEPKIEIAMLAMRQNEHQHQDFLEFGKTFGIEDVKIDKIQHNPNMDEKWLPKDTNLIYKTYEGGDASSTSGLDNEIKQCNWPWSGLVVNPDGGVNPCCIIDDPKSDFGNTKMDSISTIWNSPEYISSRSEFGDKKEITKKTICNICKNQTHSKRLSRVSKSFAIKL
;
A
#
# COMPACT_ATOMS: atom_id res chain seq x y z
N MET A 1 -37.94 -5.76 19.08
CA MET A 1 -38.00 -5.13 17.74
C MET A 1 -36.67 -4.44 17.48
N LYS A 2 -35.78 -5.03 16.68
CA LYS A 2 -34.53 -4.36 16.27
C LYS A 2 -34.91 -3.39 15.17
N ASN A 3 -35.01 -2.10 15.52
CA ASN A 3 -35.18 -1.04 14.53
C ASN A 3 -34.06 -1.17 13.49
N ASN A 4 -34.42 -1.48 12.25
CA ASN A 4 -33.56 -1.35 11.12
C ASN A 4 -33.30 0.15 10.90
N ILE A 5 -32.40 0.74 11.68
CA ILE A 5 -31.96 2.13 11.44
C ILE A 5 -31.29 2.12 10.09
N GLU A 6 -31.84 2.88 9.17
CA GLU A 6 -31.26 3.08 7.86
C GLU A 6 -29.86 3.63 7.98
N LEU A 7 -28.90 3.08 7.25
CA LEU A 7 -27.50 3.51 7.29
C LEU A 7 -27.35 4.83 6.51
N THR A 8 -27.65 5.93 7.16
CA THR A 8 -27.48 7.28 6.60
C THR A 8 -26.26 7.98 7.23
N ILE A 9 -25.71 8.96 6.52
CA ILE A 9 -24.59 9.77 7.02
C ILE A 9 -24.97 10.48 8.33
N ASP A 10 -26.19 10.98 8.42
CA ASP A 10 -26.65 11.72 9.61
C ASP A 10 -26.78 10.81 10.83
N ASN A 11 -27.31 9.60 10.65
CA ASN A 11 -27.37 8.59 11.72
C ASN A 11 -25.98 8.17 12.20
N ILE A 12 -24.99 8.08 11.29
CA ILE A 12 -23.61 7.78 11.68
C ILE A 12 -22.99 8.96 12.45
N LYS A 13 -23.19 10.18 11.99
CA LYS A 13 -22.66 11.40 12.66
C LYS A 13 -23.21 11.56 14.07
N SER A 14 -24.50 11.34 14.27
CA SER A 14 -25.18 11.49 15.54
C SER A 14 -24.92 10.35 16.53
N SER A 15 -24.59 9.13 16.04
CA SER A 15 -24.34 7.99 16.92
C SER A 15 -23.08 8.17 17.76
N ASN A 16 -23.16 7.88 19.06
CA ASN A 16 -22.01 7.80 19.96
C ASN A 16 -21.71 6.35 20.40
N ASP A 17 -22.42 5.39 19.83
CA ASP A 17 -22.25 3.96 20.13
C ASP A 17 -21.22 3.32 19.18
N PHE A 18 -20.01 3.14 19.68
CA PHE A 18 -18.90 2.53 18.92
C PHE A 18 -19.20 1.08 18.56
N GLU A 19 -19.73 0.28 19.49
CA GLU A 19 -19.99 -1.15 19.28
C GLU A 19 -21.10 -1.35 18.23
N TYR A 20 -22.12 -0.52 18.28
CA TYR A 20 -23.16 -0.51 17.25
C TYR A 20 -22.57 -0.21 15.86
N LEU A 21 -21.76 0.85 15.72
CA LEU A 21 -21.13 1.22 14.45
C LEU A 21 -20.15 0.16 13.97
N LEU A 22 -19.39 -0.46 14.87
CA LEU A 22 -18.48 -1.56 14.55
C LEU A 22 -19.23 -2.79 14.03
N SER A 23 -20.34 -3.18 14.72
CA SER A 23 -21.18 -4.29 14.29
C SER A 23 -21.80 -4.04 12.92
N LEU A 24 -22.19 -2.79 12.65
CA LEU A 24 -22.76 -2.36 11.38
C LEU A 24 -21.73 -2.46 10.25
N ALA A 25 -20.49 -2.02 10.49
CA ALA A 25 -19.39 -2.15 9.53
C ALA A 25 -19.10 -3.62 9.19
N LYS A 26 -19.08 -4.50 10.20
CA LYS A 26 -18.93 -5.95 10.01
C LYS A 26 -20.08 -6.54 9.18
N LYS A 27 -21.33 -6.23 9.54
CA LYS A 27 -22.52 -6.73 8.83
C LYS A 27 -22.56 -6.30 7.36
N LYS A 28 -22.03 -5.13 7.04
CA LYS A 28 -21.99 -4.56 5.68
C LYS A 28 -20.71 -4.91 4.92
N ASN A 29 -19.81 -5.70 5.52
CA ASN A 29 -18.50 -6.06 4.96
C ASN A 29 -17.65 -4.83 4.58
N PHE A 30 -17.67 -3.78 5.41
CA PHE A 30 -16.93 -2.52 5.15
C PHE A 30 -15.46 -2.59 5.55
N PHE A 31 -14.99 -3.73 6.04
CA PHE A 31 -13.58 -4.00 6.37
C PHE A 31 -12.84 -4.79 5.29
N ASP A 32 -13.46 -5.02 4.14
CA ASP A 32 -12.92 -5.76 3.02
C ASP A 32 -11.53 -5.27 2.54
N ASP A 33 -11.30 -3.96 2.61
CA ASP A 33 -10.06 -3.31 2.24
C ASP A 33 -9.22 -2.81 3.44
N ILE A 34 -9.59 -3.18 4.67
CA ILE A 34 -8.84 -2.83 5.89
C ILE A 34 -8.08 -4.07 6.38
N ASN A 35 -6.81 -3.88 6.72
CA ASN A 35 -6.02 -4.97 7.27
C ASN A 35 -6.63 -5.48 8.58
N LYS A 36 -6.79 -6.81 8.71
CA LYS A 36 -7.37 -7.46 9.90
C LYS A 36 -6.73 -6.99 11.21
N TYR A 37 -5.45 -6.71 11.20
CA TYR A 37 -4.70 -6.24 12.37
C TYR A 37 -4.87 -4.74 12.67
N ALA A 38 -5.45 -3.97 11.74
CA ALA A 38 -5.76 -2.57 11.97
C ALA A 38 -7.12 -2.35 12.65
N ILE A 39 -8.05 -3.32 12.53
CA ILE A 39 -9.40 -3.22 13.10
C ILE A 39 -9.38 -2.94 14.62
N PRO A 40 -8.52 -3.58 15.44
CA PRO A 40 -8.45 -3.29 16.88
C PRO A 40 -7.99 -1.88 17.23
N THR A 41 -7.41 -1.12 16.30
CA THR A 41 -6.96 0.27 16.53
C THR A 41 -8.04 1.31 16.27
N LEU A 42 -9.24 0.88 15.85
CA LEU A 42 -10.35 1.76 15.56
C LEU A 42 -10.85 2.44 16.85
N ASN A 43 -11.29 3.68 16.68
CA ASN A 43 -12.03 4.44 17.66
C ASN A 43 -13.29 5.05 17.03
N LEU A 44 -14.09 5.75 17.82
CA LEU A 44 -15.36 6.31 17.35
C LEU A 44 -15.18 7.25 16.14
N LYS A 45 -14.15 8.10 16.12
CA LYS A 45 -13.90 9.01 14.99
C LYS A 45 -13.54 8.24 13.73
N LYS A 46 -12.64 7.27 13.83
CA LYS A 46 -12.17 6.45 12.70
C LYS A 46 -13.28 5.59 12.11
N ILE A 47 -14.09 4.93 12.96
CA ILE A 47 -15.21 4.11 12.46
C ILE A 47 -16.29 4.95 11.78
N LYS A 48 -16.64 6.11 12.33
CA LYS A 48 -17.56 7.05 11.67
C LYS A 48 -17.04 7.47 10.30
N ASN A 49 -15.78 7.89 10.22
CA ASN A 49 -15.16 8.29 8.96
C ASN A 49 -15.18 7.16 7.92
N LEU A 50 -14.83 5.93 8.31
CA LEU A 50 -14.86 4.76 7.43
C LEU A 50 -16.26 4.51 6.88
N LEU A 51 -17.28 4.47 7.75
CA LEU A 51 -18.66 4.24 7.35
C LEU A 51 -19.17 5.31 6.38
N ILE A 52 -18.86 6.59 6.64
CA ILE A 52 -19.20 7.70 5.74
C ILE A 52 -18.51 7.52 4.39
N ALA A 53 -17.21 7.21 4.37
CA ALA A 53 -16.46 6.99 3.14
C ALA A 53 -17.05 5.85 2.28
N LYS A 54 -17.46 4.73 2.92
CA LYS A 54 -18.09 3.59 2.23
C LYS A 54 -19.47 3.96 1.64
N ILE A 55 -20.26 4.78 2.34
CA ILE A 55 -21.53 5.30 1.81
C ILE A 55 -21.27 6.25 0.65
N GLU A 56 -20.38 7.22 0.83
CA GLU A 56 -20.05 8.21 -0.21
C GLU A 56 -19.55 7.55 -1.49
N LYS A 57 -18.74 6.46 -1.36
CA LYS A 57 -18.33 5.67 -2.50
C LYS A 57 -19.52 4.96 -3.17
N LYS A 58 -20.38 4.30 -2.37
CA LYS A 58 -21.58 3.60 -2.89
C LYS A 58 -22.51 4.56 -3.64
N GLU A 59 -22.61 5.82 -3.18
CA GLU A 59 -23.43 6.88 -3.78
C GLU A 59 -22.69 7.65 -4.88
N ASN A 60 -21.47 7.23 -5.25
CA ASN A 60 -20.63 7.90 -6.25
C ASN A 60 -20.45 9.39 -6.00
N LYS A 61 -20.34 9.81 -4.72
CA LYS A 61 -20.09 11.21 -4.38
C LYS A 61 -18.70 11.64 -4.84
N THR A 62 -18.64 12.80 -5.49
CA THR A 62 -17.39 13.39 -6.01
C THR A 62 -16.72 14.30 -4.98
N LYS A 63 -17.51 15.10 -4.25
CA LYS A 63 -17.05 15.91 -3.13
C LYS A 63 -17.38 15.19 -1.82
N LEU A 64 -16.37 14.91 -1.00
CA LEU A 64 -16.49 14.05 0.19
C LEU A 64 -16.49 14.86 1.47
N ILE A 65 -17.29 14.39 2.45
CA ILE A 65 -17.22 14.83 3.83
C ILE A 65 -16.16 13.97 4.56
N SER A 66 -16.08 12.68 4.20
CA SER A 66 -15.08 11.77 4.74
C SER A 66 -13.67 12.17 4.34
N LYS A 67 -12.71 11.69 5.13
CA LYS A 67 -11.27 11.89 4.91
C LYS A 67 -10.60 10.58 4.51
N PRO A 68 -9.41 10.61 3.92
CA PRO A 68 -8.71 9.37 3.55
C PRO A 68 -8.39 8.55 4.79
N TYR A 69 -8.90 7.32 4.84
CA TYR A 69 -8.65 6.42 5.98
C TYR A 69 -7.42 5.54 5.81
N ARG A 70 -6.82 5.55 4.63
CA ARG A 70 -5.52 4.92 4.32
C ARG A 70 -4.59 5.95 3.70
N ILE A 71 -3.35 6.02 4.18
CA ILE A 71 -2.34 6.90 3.61
C ILE A 71 -1.06 6.09 3.39
N VAL A 72 -0.55 6.14 2.18
CA VAL A 72 0.79 5.68 1.85
C VAL A 72 1.73 6.88 1.93
N VAL A 73 2.80 6.76 2.67
CA VAL A 73 3.85 7.78 2.73
C VAL A 73 5.16 7.09 2.36
N ASP A 74 5.79 7.53 1.27
CA ASP A 74 7.08 7.00 0.88
C ASP A 74 8.20 7.77 1.64
N PRO A 75 8.90 7.13 2.60
CA PRO A 75 9.93 7.81 3.36
C PRO A 75 11.12 8.22 2.49
N THR A 76 11.38 7.43 1.46
CA THR A 76 12.41 7.68 0.45
C THR A 76 12.08 6.92 -0.82
N ASN A 77 12.30 7.52 -1.97
CA ASN A 77 12.20 6.82 -3.25
C ASN A 77 13.57 6.27 -3.75
N ALA A 78 14.55 6.12 -2.85
CA ALA A 78 15.79 5.40 -3.11
C ALA A 78 15.68 3.94 -2.68
N CYS A 79 16.32 3.04 -3.41
CA CYS A 79 16.42 1.62 -3.07
C CYS A 79 17.86 1.14 -3.28
N ASN A 80 18.30 0.18 -2.47
CA ASN A 80 19.60 -0.48 -2.58
C ASN A 80 19.61 -1.60 -3.63
N LEU A 81 18.44 -2.07 -4.08
CA LEU A 81 18.31 -3.12 -5.08
C LEU A 81 18.12 -2.56 -6.50
N GLY A 82 18.29 -3.45 -7.49
CA GLY A 82 18.11 -3.16 -8.90
C GLY A 82 17.11 -4.11 -9.56
N CYS A 83 15.94 -4.32 -8.93
CA CYS A 83 14.93 -5.26 -9.44
C CYS A 83 14.45 -4.88 -10.84
N PRO A 84 14.49 -5.82 -11.84
CA PRO A 84 14.28 -5.50 -13.25
C PRO A 84 12.83 -5.18 -13.64
N LEU A 85 11.87 -5.39 -12.75
CA LEU A 85 10.45 -5.02 -12.96
C LEU A 85 10.03 -3.82 -12.10
N CYS A 86 10.97 -3.16 -11.41
CA CYS A 86 10.69 -2.02 -10.54
C CYS A 86 11.25 -0.73 -11.15
N PRO A 87 10.45 0.35 -11.29
CA PRO A 87 10.93 1.63 -11.83
C PRO A 87 12.15 2.17 -11.08
N THR A 88 12.14 2.06 -9.76
CA THR A 88 13.27 2.49 -8.92
C THR A 88 14.51 1.61 -9.16
N GLY A 89 14.32 0.29 -9.28
CA GLY A 89 15.41 -0.65 -9.56
C GLY A 89 16.05 -0.44 -10.94
N LEU A 90 15.26 -0.03 -11.93
CA LEU A 90 15.69 0.30 -13.29
C LEU A 90 16.28 1.72 -13.39
N GLY A 91 16.15 2.57 -12.35
CA GLY A 91 16.50 3.98 -12.44
C GLY A 91 15.58 4.77 -13.39
N ALA A 92 14.37 4.27 -13.63
CA ALA A 92 13.43 4.79 -14.63
C ALA A 92 12.38 5.74 -14.01
N SER A 93 12.42 5.99 -12.69
CA SER A 93 11.55 6.96 -12.02
C SER A 93 11.81 8.37 -12.54
N GLU A 94 10.74 9.09 -12.94
CA GLU A 94 10.80 10.49 -13.32
C GLU A 94 10.92 11.42 -12.10
N ARG A 95 10.64 10.90 -10.91
CA ARG A 95 10.70 11.65 -9.65
C ARG A 95 12.14 11.71 -9.13
N THR A 96 12.63 12.91 -8.85
CA THR A 96 13.95 13.11 -8.25
C THR A 96 14.07 12.35 -6.92
N LYS A 97 15.19 11.66 -6.71
CA LYS A 97 15.45 10.97 -5.44
C LYS A 97 15.45 11.95 -4.28
N LYS A 98 14.62 11.66 -3.28
CA LYS A 98 14.43 12.48 -2.08
C LYS A 98 14.27 11.58 -0.86
N ILE A 99 14.49 12.19 0.29
CA ILE A 99 14.23 11.65 1.62
C ILE A 99 13.22 12.58 2.28
N LEU A 100 12.12 12.05 2.77
CA LEU A 100 11.10 12.81 3.49
C LEU A 100 11.67 13.27 4.83
N LYS A 101 11.53 14.56 5.15
CA LYS A 101 11.93 15.06 6.48
C LYS A 101 10.95 14.55 7.54
N VAL A 102 11.46 14.21 8.71
CA VAL A 102 10.62 13.74 9.84
C VAL A 102 9.58 14.78 10.25
N ASP A 103 9.94 16.05 10.25
CA ASP A 103 9.00 17.12 10.58
C ASP A 103 7.85 17.23 9.56
N ASP A 104 8.15 17.03 8.27
CA ASP A 104 7.10 16.99 7.24
C ASP A 104 6.20 15.77 7.42
N PHE A 105 6.78 14.61 7.78
CA PHE A 105 6.01 13.42 8.12
C PHE A 105 5.10 13.65 9.34
N LYS A 106 5.61 14.26 10.42
CA LYS A 106 4.82 14.58 11.61
C LYS A 106 3.64 15.48 11.26
N LYS A 107 3.86 16.52 10.44
CA LYS A 107 2.77 17.40 9.95
C LYS A 107 1.72 16.65 9.14
N ILE A 108 2.12 15.64 8.33
CA ILE A 108 1.17 14.79 7.61
C ILE A 108 0.35 13.97 8.60
N VAL A 109 0.98 13.32 9.56
CA VAL A 109 0.32 12.48 10.56
C VAL A 109 -0.65 13.28 11.43
N ASP A 110 -0.27 14.48 11.88
CA ASP A 110 -1.12 15.37 12.68
C ASP A 110 -2.41 15.79 11.96
N GLN A 111 -2.34 15.93 10.63
CA GLN A 111 -3.54 16.26 9.83
C GLN A 111 -4.52 15.08 9.70
N VAL A 112 -4.07 13.86 9.96
CA VAL A 112 -4.85 12.65 9.63
C VAL A 112 -5.16 11.76 10.85
N GLU A 113 -4.60 12.05 12.03
CA GLU A 113 -4.67 11.19 13.22
C GLU A 113 -6.10 10.80 13.64
N ASP A 114 -7.05 11.68 13.46
CA ASP A 114 -8.45 11.48 13.86
C ASP A 114 -9.21 10.48 12.98
N TYR A 115 -8.76 10.26 11.74
CA TYR A 115 -9.53 9.48 10.77
C TYR A 115 -8.70 8.44 9.99
N CYS A 116 -7.38 8.56 9.98
CA CYS A 116 -6.51 7.59 9.34
C CYS A 116 -6.47 6.29 10.16
N ILE A 117 -6.79 5.18 9.52
CA ILE A 117 -6.75 3.85 10.12
C ILE A 117 -5.37 3.24 9.88
N GLU A 118 -4.90 3.29 8.63
CA GLU A 118 -3.67 2.66 8.16
C GLU A 118 -2.72 3.68 7.55
N ILE A 119 -1.46 3.64 7.98
CA ILE A 119 -0.36 4.32 7.33
C ILE A 119 0.65 3.29 6.82
N HIS A 120 0.92 3.31 5.52
CA HIS A 120 1.91 2.47 4.87
C HIS A 120 3.16 3.30 4.60
N LEU A 121 4.26 2.98 5.28
CA LEU A 121 5.53 3.71 5.17
C LEU A 121 6.45 3.02 4.17
N TYR A 122 6.01 2.90 2.95
CA TYR A 122 6.75 2.41 1.79
C TYR A 122 5.95 2.69 0.52
N ASN A 123 6.61 2.83 -0.61
CA ASN A 123 5.99 2.77 -1.94
C ASN A 123 7.03 2.33 -2.98
N TRP A 124 7.84 3.25 -3.48
CA TRP A 124 8.81 2.97 -4.53
C TRP A 124 10.23 2.77 -4.00
N GLY A 125 10.56 3.25 -2.80
CA GLY A 125 11.85 3.11 -2.16
C GLY A 125 11.96 1.94 -1.19
N GLU A 126 13.16 1.75 -0.64
CA GLU A 126 13.40 0.86 0.49
C GLU A 126 13.32 1.69 1.80
N PRO A 127 12.28 1.49 2.63
CA PRO A 127 12.06 2.34 3.80
C PRO A 127 13.19 2.26 4.83
N THR A 128 13.87 1.11 4.94
CA THR A 128 14.95 0.93 5.91
C THR A 128 16.23 1.71 5.58
N LEU A 129 16.30 2.32 4.39
CA LEU A 129 17.34 3.30 4.05
C LEU A 129 17.11 4.65 4.75
N HIS A 130 15.90 4.91 5.23
CA HIS A 130 15.60 6.16 5.92
C HIS A 130 16.14 6.12 7.36
N LYS A 131 17.17 6.90 7.67
CA LYS A 131 17.87 6.87 8.96
C LYS A 131 16.97 7.10 10.19
N ASN A 132 15.87 7.80 10.03
CA ASN A 132 14.92 8.14 11.10
C ASN A 132 13.60 7.36 10.96
N LEU A 133 13.58 6.21 10.26
CA LEU A 133 12.37 5.40 10.09
C LEU A 133 11.75 5.02 11.44
N VAL A 134 12.60 4.64 12.41
CA VAL A 134 12.15 4.28 13.77
C VAL A 134 11.36 5.42 14.42
N GLU A 135 11.85 6.67 14.32
CA GLU A 135 11.16 7.84 14.86
C GLU A 135 9.79 8.07 14.18
N MET A 136 9.74 7.89 12.86
CA MET A 136 8.47 8.00 12.11
C MET A 136 7.45 6.94 12.56
N LEU A 137 7.89 5.69 12.77
CA LEU A 137 7.05 4.59 13.26
C LEU A 137 6.53 4.86 14.68
N GLN A 138 7.42 5.30 15.59
CA GLN A 138 7.06 5.69 16.95
C GLN A 138 6.03 6.82 16.96
N TYR A 139 6.20 7.80 16.06
CA TYR A 139 5.25 8.90 15.96
C TYR A 139 3.87 8.43 15.48
N ALA A 140 3.81 7.62 14.43
CA ALA A 140 2.55 7.03 13.96
C ALA A 140 1.86 6.20 15.08
N LYS A 141 2.64 5.41 15.84
CA LYS A 141 2.13 4.62 16.98
C LYS A 141 1.57 5.52 18.09
N SER A 142 2.23 6.64 18.42
CA SER A 142 1.77 7.59 19.44
C SER A 142 0.41 8.20 19.07
N LYS A 143 0.11 8.31 17.77
CA LYS A 143 -1.18 8.79 17.23
C LYS A 143 -2.20 7.66 17.02
N LYS A 144 -1.92 6.45 17.51
CA LYS A 144 -2.79 5.27 17.40
C LYS A 144 -3.17 4.95 15.95
N ILE A 145 -2.23 5.12 15.02
CA ILE A 145 -2.38 4.74 13.62
C ILE A 145 -1.65 3.40 13.42
N TRP A 146 -2.36 2.42 12.84
CA TRP A 146 -1.77 1.16 12.47
C TRP A 146 -0.76 1.37 11.33
N SER A 147 0.46 0.84 11.46
CA SER A 147 1.53 1.08 10.51
C SER A 147 2.04 -0.20 9.85
N ARG A 148 2.34 -0.12 8.56
CA ARG A 148 2.96 -1.20 7.77
C ARG A 148 4.16 -0.67 7.02
N ILE A 149 5.21 -1.50 6.92
CA ILE A 149 6.27 -1.34 5.92
C ILE A 149 6.40 -2.62 5.10
N SER A 150 6.88 -2.49 3.85
CA SER A 150 7.45 -3.58 3.06
C SER A 150 8.93 -3.30 2.91
N SER A 151 9.76 -4.30 3.18
CA SER A 151 11.22 -4.18 3.11
C SER A 151 11.84 -5.40 2.45
N ASN A 152 12.88 -5.17 1.68
CA ASN A 152 13.71 -6.24 1.14
C ASN A 152 14.68 -6.84 2.18
N LEU A 153 14.88 -6.19 3.32
CA LEU A 153 15.81 -6.55 4.41
C LEU A 153 17.25 -6.88 3.97
N SER A 154 17.63 -6.61 2.72
CA SER A 154 18.97 -6.91 2.17
C SER A 154 19.94 -5.77 2.45
N LEU A 155 20.07 -5.40 3.73
CA LEU A 155 20.94 -4.35 4.24
C LEU A 155 21.70 -4.81 5.47
N LYS A 156 22.96 -4.38 5.61
CA LYS A 156 23.69 -4.52 6.86
C LYS A 156 23.30 -3.38 7.79
N PHE A 157 22.55 -3.70 8.82
CA PHE A 157 22.15 -2.73 9.84
C PHE A 157 23.27 -2.48 10.83
N LYS A 158 23.33 -1.26 11.38
CA LYS A 158 24.22 -0.95 12.50
C LYS A 158 23.82 -1.75 13.74
N GLU A 159 24.79 -2.02 14.60
CA GLU A 159 24.54 -2.64 15.90
C GLU A 159 23.45 -1.88 16.66
N GLY A 160 22.53 -2.62 17.31
CA GLY A 160 21.39 -2.07 18.05
C GLY A 160 20.22 -1.56 17.19
N TYR A 161 20.39 -1.39 15.87
CA TYR A 161 19.30 -0.86 15.02
C TYR A 161 18.07 -1.78 15.03
N LEU A 162 18.24 -3.09 14.83
CA LEU A 162 17.11 -4.02 14.79
C LEU A 162 16.39 -4.11 16.13
N GLU A 163 17.10 -3.90 17.25
CA GLU A 163 16.46 -3.81 18.57
C GLU A 163 15.54 -2.59 18.67
N THR A 164 16.02 -1.41 18.27
CA THR A 164 15.18 -0.20 18.27
C THR A 164 14.05 -0.30 17.26
N PHE A 165 14.28 -0.98 16.14
CA PHE A 165 13.29 -1.19 15.10
C PHE A 165 12.13 -2.07 15.57
N VAL A 166 12.37 -3.21 16.22
CA VAL A 166 11.29 -4.05 16.74
C VAL A 166 10.51 -3.40 17.87
N LYS A 167 11.12 -2.46 18.61
CA LYS A 167 10.49 -1.66 19.68
C LYS A 167 9.80 -0.38 19.13
N SER A 168 9.86 -0.11 17.83
CA SER A 168 9.34 1.13 17.23
C SER A 168 7.82 1.28 17.27
N GLY A 169 7.09 0.21 17.57
CA GLY A 169 5.63 0.18 17.47
C GLY A 169 5.10 -0.01 16.04
N LEU A 170 5.97 -0.45 15.12
CA LEU A 170 5.54 -0.95 13.81
C LEU A 170 4.52 -2.08 14.01
N SER A 171 3.39 -2.01 13.31
CA SER A 171 2.33 -3.01 13.48
C SER A 171 2.52 -4.23 12.58
N LEU A 172 3.00 -4.03 11.33
CA LEU A 172 3.27 -5.13 10.39
C LEU A 172 4.53 -4.87 9.56
N LEU A 173 5.43 -5.83 9.58
CA LEU A 173 6.58 -5.92 8.67
C LEU A 173 6.29 -6.95 7.59
N HIS A 174 6.23 -6.49 6.34
CA HIS A 174 6.20 -7.34 5.16
C HIS A 174 7.63 -7.50 4.62
N VAL A 175 8.04 -8.74 4.40
CA VAL A 175 9.38 -9.06 3.89
C VAL A 175 9.27 -9.80 2.57
N ASP A 176 9.88 -9.23 1.55
CA ASP A 176 9.88 -9.79 0.19
C ASP A 176 11.09 -10.73 -0.01
N ILE A 177 10.83 -12.02 -0.24
CA ILE A 177 11.86 -13.06 -0.44
C ILE A 177 11.54 -13.84 -1.72
N ASP A 178 12.16 -13.45 -2.85
CA ASP A 178 11.81 -13.98 -4.18
C ASP A 178 12.67 -15.16 -4.64
N GLY A 179 13.23 -15.92 -3.70
CA GLY A 179 13.97 -17.16 -3.92
C GLY A 179 14.52 -17.71 -2.63
N LEU A 180 14.68 -19.04 -2.53
CA LEU A 180 15.20 -19.77 -1.36
C LEU A 180 16.68 -20.13 -1.48
N ASP A 181 17.29 -19.86 -2.62
CA ASP A 181 18.72 -19.86 -2.85
C ASP A 181 19.18 -18.55 -3.48
N GLN A 182 20.47 -18.24 -3.35
CA GLN A 182 21.03 -16.96 -3.83
C GLN A 182 20.87 -16.77 -5.33
N ASP A 183 20.99 -17.83 -6.13
CA ASP A 183 20.95 -17.74 -7.59
C ASP A 183 19.55 -17.42 -8.07
N VAL A 184 18.52 -18.08 -7.54
CA VAL A 184 17.12 -17.79 -7.83
C VAL A 184 16.74 -16.39 -7.33
N TYR A 185 17.09 -16.07 -6.08
CA TYR A 185 16.82 -14.77 -5.45
C TYR A 185 17.42 -13.61 -6.27
N ALA A 186 18.71 -13.69 -6.63
CA ALA A 186 19.42 -12.62 -7.29
C ALA A 186 19.01 -12.44 -8.76
N LYS A 187 18.31 -13.40 -9.38
CA LYS A 187 17.75 -13.21 -10.74
C LYS A 187 16.82 -12.00 -10.77
N TYR A 188 15.99 -11.84 -9.74
CA TYR A 188 15.07 -10.71 -9.62
C TYR A 188 15.58 -9.64 -8.65
N ARG A 189 15.98 -10.00 -7.44
CA ARG A 189 16.49 -9.07 -6.41
C ARG A 189 17.96 -8.71 -6.68
N LYS A 190 18.21 -8.08 -7.87
CA LYS A 190 19.56 -7.65 -8.29
C LYS A 190 20.24 -6.85 -7.19
N LYS A 191 21.53 -7.14 -6.92
CA LYS A 191 22.35 -6.58 -5.85
C LYS A 191 21.92 -7.02 -4.43
N GLY A 192 20.91 -7.87 -4.30
CA GLY A 192 20.47 -8.38 -3.02
C GLY A 192 21.29 -9.58 -2.57
N ASN A 193 21.36 -9.77 -1.25
CA ASN A 193 22.03 -10.90 -0.62
C ASN A 193 21.02 -11.64 0.26
N LEU A 194 20.69 -12.88 -0.11
CA LEU A 194 19.69 -13.68 0.57
C LEU A 194 20.09 -14.02 2.01
N SER A 195 21.36 -14.37 2.26
CA SER A 195 21.79 -14.69 3.61
C SER A 195 21.60 -13.51 4.55
N THR A 196 21.90 -12.29 4.10
CA THR A 196 21.64 -11.06 4.88
C THR A 196 20.16 -10.89 5.20
N VAL A 197 19.26 -11.18 4.25
CA VAL A 197 17.80 -11.12 4.49
C VAL A 197 17.39 -12.10 5.56
N ILE A 198 17.84 -13.36 5.45
CA ILE A 198 17.52 -14.42 6.39
C ILE A 198 18.08 -14.13 7.79
N ASP A 199 19.32 -13.65 7.88
CA ASP A 199 19.95 -13.31 9.16
C ASP A 199 19.22 -12.14 9.85
N ASN A 200 18.83 -11.11 9.10
CA ASN A 200 18.04 -10.01 9.63
C ASN A 200 16.64 -10.47 10.08
N LEU A 201 15.98 -11.32 9.30
CA LEU A 201 14.67 -11.87 9.67
C LEU A 201 14.76 -12.71 10.96
N LYS A 202 15.76 -13.61 11.05
CA LYS A 202 16.04 -14.39 12.28
C LYS A 202 16.24 -13.49 13.48
N LYS A 203 17.08 -12.47 13.31
CA LYS A 203 17.40 -11.53 14.41
C LYS A 203 16.15 -10.75 14.86
N ILE A 204 15.28 -10.31 13.93
CA ILE A 204 14.02 -9.66 14.25
C ILE A 204 13.11 -10.60 15.06
N LEU A 205 12.97 -11.86 14.65
CA LEU A 205 12.16 -12.86 15.37
C LEU A 205 12.70 -13.16 16.76
N GLU A 206 14.02 -13.33 16.90
CA GLU A 206 14.70 -13.51 18.19
C GLU A 206 14.46 -12.33 19.13
N LEU A 207 14.64 -11.10 18.63
CA LEU A 207 14.44 -9.88 19.42
C LEU A 207 12.97 -9.74 19.84
N LYS A 208 12.03 -9.99 18.94
CA LYS A 208 10.60 -10.02 19.29
C LYS A 208 10.31 -11.00 20.41
N LYS A 209 10.84 -12.20 20.33
CA LYS A 209 10.68 -13.23 21.36
C LYS A 209 11.32 -12.80 22.68
N SER A 210 12.55 -12.30 22.65
CA SER A 210 13.29 -11.89 23.86
C SER A 210 12.63 -10.74 24.62
N PHE A 211 11.98 -9.80 23.89
CA PHE A 211 11.24 -8.69 24.47
C PHE A 211 9.74 -8.98 24.67
N ASN A 212 9.29 -10.20 24.40
CA ASN A 212 7.87 -10.60 24.49
C ASN A 212 6.94 -9.65 23.71
N LEU A 213 7.30 -9.30 22.49
CA LEU A 213 6.56 -8.36 21.65
C LEU A 213 5.57 -9.08 20.73
N ASN A 214 4.30 -8.66 20.74
CA ASN A 214 3.29 -9.12 19.79
C ASN A 214 3.39 -8.44 18.41
N GLU A 215 3.93 -7.24 18.36
CA GLU A 215 4.21 -6.46 17.15
C GLU A 215 5.72 -6.28 16.94
N PRO A 216 6.16 -6.04 15.69
CA PRO A 216 5.37 -6.12 14.46
C PRO A 216 4.90 -7.55 14.16
N LYS A 217 3.70 -7.70 13.57
CA LYS A 217 3.37 -8.95 12.88
C LYS A 217 4.33 -9.11 11.70
N ILE A 218 4.74 -10.34 11.43
CA ILE A 218 5.65 -10.62 10.31
C ILE A 218 4.87 -11.33 9.21
N GLU A 219 4.92 -10.77 8.01
CA GLU A 219 4.41 -11.36 6.79
C GLU A 219 5.59 -11.56 5.84
N ILE A 220 5.74 -12.74 5.26
CA ILE A 220 6.72 -12.97 4.19
C ILE A 220 6.00 -13.28 2.89
N ALA A 221 6.53 -12.76 1.79
CA ALA A 221 5.95 -12.99 0.48
C ALA A 221 7.02 -13.32 -0.57
N MET A 222 6.63 -14.16 -1.52
CA MET A 222 7.37 -14.43 -2.75
C MET A 222 6.51 -14.00 -3.93
N LEU A 223 7.03 -13.10 -4.77
CA LEU A 223 6.37 -12.75 -6.03
C LEU A 223 6.50 -13.93 -7.00
N ALA A 224 5.37 -14.44 -7.46
CA ALA A 224 5.36 -15.59 -8.36
C ALA A 224 5.99 -15.24 -9.71
N MET A 225 7.09 -15.89 -10.03
CA MET A 225 7.83 -15.70 -11.28
C MET A 225 8.33 -17.04 -11.82
N ARG A 226 8.61 -17.10 -13.13
CA ARG A 226 9.12 -18.29 -13.81
C ARG A 226 10.34 -18.92 -13.12
N GLN A 227 11.28 -18.08 -12.65
CA GLN A 227 12.52 -18.56 -12.06
C GLN A 227 12.37 -19.14 -10.67
N ASN A 228 11.27 -18.83 -9.94
CA ASN A 228 11.06 -19.31 -8.58
C ASN A 228 9.83 -20.20 -8.41
N GLU A 229 9.06 -20.48 -9.47
CA GLU A 229 7.82 -21.26 -9.38
C GLU A 229 8.02 -22.67 -8.79
N HIS A 230 9.21 -23.26 -8.97
CA HIS A 230 9.56 -24.56 -8.41
C HIS A 230 9.82 -24.51 -6.89
N GLN A 231 9.95 -23.33 -6.30
CA GLN A 231 10.22 -23.12 -4.86
C GLN A 231 8.97 -22.69 -4.08
N HIS A 232 7.80 -22.55 -4.72
CA HIS A 232 6.61 -22.02 -4.04
C HIS A 232 6.19 -22.87 -2.85
N GLN A 233 6.17 -24.21 -3.00
CA GLN A 233 5.81 -25.11 -1.90
C GLN A 233 6.84 -25.06 -0.76
N ASP A 234 8.12 -25.08 -1.11
CA ASP A 234 9.21 -24.99 -0.13
C ASP A 234 9.19 -23.64 0.60
N PHE A 235 8.75 -22.56 -0.08
CA PHE A 235 8.61 -21.25 0.56
C PHE A 235 7.49 -21.22 1.62
N LEU A 236 6.39 -21.91 1.37
CA LEU A 236 5.31 -22.04 2.37
C LEU A 236 5.79 -22.83 3.60
N GLU A 237 6.60 -23.89 3.39
CA GLU A 237 7.21 -24.64 4.49
C GLU A 237 8.30 -23.84 5.20
N PHE A 238 9.11 -23.07 4.46
CA PHE A 238 10.11 -22.16 5.03
C PHE A 238 9.50 -21.22 6.07
N GLY A 239 8.36 -20.59 5.77
CA GLY A 239 7.67 -19.73 6.73
C GLY A 239 7.30 -20.46 8.04
N LYS A 240 6.84 -21.71 7.93
CA LYS A 240 6.50 -22.51 9.11
C LYS A 240 7.73 -22.81 9.99
N THR A 241 8.90 -23.03 9.40
CA THR A 241 10.14 -23.28 10.16
C THR A 241 10.54 -22.09 11.04
N PHE A 242 10.10 -20.86 10.66
CA PHE A 242 10.29 -19.64 11.43
C PHE A 242 9.12 -19.29 12.35
N GLY A 243 8.06 -20.11 12.38
CA GLY A 243 6.83 -19.80 13.12
C GLY A 243 6.08 -18.58 12.56
N ILE A 244 6.24 -18.29 11.27
CA ILE A 244 5.53 -17.20 10.59
C ILE A 244 4.23 -17.76 10.01
N GLU A 245 3.10 -17.20 10.43
CA GLU A 245 1.77 -17.64 9.99
C GLU A 245 1.34 -17.00 8.66
N ASP A 246 1.71 -15.74 8.44
CA ASP A 246 1.35 -15.00 7.23
C ASP A 246 2.43 -15.18 6.15
N VAL A 247 2.30 -16.25 5.37
CA VAL A 247 3.19 -16.61 4.24
C VAL A 247 2.40 -16.58 2.94
N LYS A 248 2.88 -15.88 1.91
CA LYS A 248 2.13 -15.64 0.67
C LYS A 248 2.97 -15.91 -0.57
N ILE A 249 2.31 -16.42 -1.58
CA ILE A 249 2.79 -16.35 -2.97
C ILE A 249 1.97 -15.27 -3.67
N ASP A 250 2.59 -14.14 -3.89
CA ASP A 250 1.94 -12.99 -4.52
C ASP A 250 1.90 -13.15 -6.04
N LYS A 251 0.76 -12.82 -6.64
CA LYS A 251 0.60 -12.87 -8.09
C LYS A 251 1.44 -11.79 -8.76
N ILE A 252 2.07 -12.15 -9.86
CA ILE A 252 2.75 -11.16 -10.70
C ILE A 252 1.76 -10.40 -11.57
N GLN A 253 2.02 -9.12 -11.73
CA GLN A 253 1.25 -8.26 -12.61
C GLN A 253 1.83 -8.31 -14.03
N HIS A 254 1.04 -8.79 -14.99
CA HIS A 254 1.45 -8.80 -16.38
C HIS A 254 1.51 -7.37 -16.95
N ASN A 255 2.66 -7.01 -17.46
CA ASN A 255 2.87 -5.79 -18.25
C ASN A 255 3.21 -6.19 -19.68
N PRO A 256 2.57 -5.64 -20.73
CA PRO A 256 2.83 -6.00 -22.12
C PRO A 256 4.27 -5.78 -22.58
N ASN A 257 4.99 -4.88 -21.92
CA ASN A 257 6.40 -4.62 -22.19
C ASN A 257 7.34 -5.49 -21.32
N MET A 258 6.75 -6.38 -20.49
CA MET A 258 7.51 -7.31 -19.69
C MET A 258 7.93 -8.50 -20.57
N ASP A 259 9.18 -8.89 -20.45
CA ASP A 259 9.66 -10.14 -21.05
C ASP A 259 8.91 -11.32 -20.41
N GLU A 260 8.26 -12.14 -21.25
CA GLU A 260 7.47 -13.31 -20.83
C GLU A 260 8.27 -14.33 -20.00
N LYS A 261 9.60 -14.28 -20.06
CA LYS A 261 10.47 -15.10 -19.20
C LYS A 261 10.21 -14.90 -17.70
N TRP A 262 9.60 -13.78 -17.29
CA TRP A 262 9.25 -13.51 -15.91
C TRP A 262 7.93 -14.15 -15.49
N LEU A 263 7.04 -14.43 -16.45
CA LEU A 263 5.70 -14.93 -16.13
C LEU A 263 5.76 -16.41 -15.71
N PRO A 264 5.15 -16.79 -14.58
CA PRO A 264 5.04 -18.18 -14.16
C PRO A 264 4.22 -18.98 -15.20
N LYS A 265 4.39 -20.33 -15.23
CA LYS A 265 3.59 -21.22 -16.09
C LYS A 265 2.15 -21.30 -15.59
N ASP A 266 1.97 -21.29 -14.27
CA ASP A 266 0.62 -21.22 -13.68
C ASP A 266 0.04 -19.82 -13.90
N THR A 267 -0.84 -19.74 -14.88
CA THR A 267 -1.52 -18.47 -15.21
C THR A 267 -2.46 -17.96 -14.13
N ASN A 268 -2.82 -18.78 -13.12
CA ASN A 268 -3.59 -18.33 -11.95
C ASN A 268 -2.75 -17.41 -11.04
N LEU A 269 -1.42 -17.49 -11.15
CA LEU A 269 -0.47 -16.63 -10.45
C LEU A 269 -0.14 -15.34 -11.20
N ILE A 270 -0.86 -15.05 -12.27
CA ILE A 270 -0.75 -13.82 -13.04
C ILE A 270 -2.05 -13.04 -12.87
N TYR A 271 -1.95 -11.77 -12.52
CA TYR A 271 -3.09 -10.87 -12.64
C TYR A 271 -3.36 -10.65 -14.13
N LYS A 272 -4.36 -11.35 -14.68
CA LYS A 272 -4.73 -11.30 -16.10
C LYS A 272 -5.35 -9.97 -16.50
N THR A 273 -6.01 -9.33 -15.56
CA THR A 273 -6.57 -7.97 -15.70
C THR A 273 -6.63 -7.35 -14.32
N TYR A 274 -6.45 -6.06 -14.22
CA TYR A 274 -6.68 -5.33 -13.00
C TYR A 274 -8.20 -5.24 -12.80
N GLU A 275 -8.75 -6.18 -12.09
CA GLU A 275 -10.07 -6.02 -11.51
C GLU A 275 -9.93 -5.02 -10.37
N GLY A 276 -10.42 -3.82 -10.59
CA GLY A 276 -10.30 -2.71 -9.65
C GLY A 276 -10.97 -3.05 -8.33
N GLY A 277 -10.19 -3.09 -7.26
CA GLY A 277 -10.67 -3.29 -5.90
C GLY A 277 -10.90 -4.76 -5.56
N ASP A 278 -10.15 -5.22 -4.60
CA ASP A 278 -10.21 -6.53 -3.94
C ASP A 278 -9.89 -7.79 -4.75
N ALA A 279 -8.90 -8.52 -4.24
CA ALA A 279 -8.41 -9.80 -4.73
C ALA A 279 -9.42 -10.96 -4.66
N SER A 280 -10.73 -10.70 -4.63
CA SER A 280 -11.75 -11.73 -4.40
C SER A 280 -12.74 -11.98 -5.55
N SER A 281 -12.68 -11.23 -6.68
CA SER A 281 -13.60 -11.47 -7.80
C SER A 281 -12.87 -11.94 -9.06
N THR A 282 -13.02 -13.20 -9.35
CA THR A 282 -12.63 -13.86 -10.60
C THR A 282 -13.79 -13.80 -11.58
N SER A 283 -13.73 -12.98 -12.62
CA SER A 283 -14.37 -13.26 -13.93
C SER A 283 -14.10 -12.15 -14.96
N GLY A 284 -13.63 -12.54 -16.15
CA GLY A 284 -13.86 -11.83 -17.41
C GLY A 284 -12.68 -11.07 -18.00
N LEU A 285 -12.13 -11.63 -19.06
CA LEU A 285 -11.31 -10.96 -20.08
C LEU A 285 -12.13 -9.78 -20.67
N ASP A 286 -11.52 -8.59 -20.83
CA ASP A 286 -12.05 -7.41 -21.54
C ASP A 286 -12.95 -6.41 -20.81
N ASN A 287 -13.00 -6.36 -19.48
CA ASN A 287 -13.77 -5.33 -18.82
C ASN A 287 -12.91 -4.08 -18.48
N GLU A 288 -13.35 -2.92 -18.95
CA GLU A 288 -12.93 -1.60 -18.45
C GLU A 288 -12.98 -1.60 -16.92
N ILE A 289 -12.01 -0.95 -16.24
CA ILE A 289 -12.13 -0.76 -14.79
C ILE A 289 -13.35 0.14 -14.54
N LYS A 290 -14.45 -0.51 -14.24
CA LYS A 290 -15.68 0.19 -13.87
C LYS A 290 -15.64 0.76 -12.47
N GLN A 291 -14.76 0.21 -11.60
CA GLN A 291 -14.68 0.61 -10.19
C GLN A 291 -13.21 0.71 -9.72
N CYS A 292 -12.89 1.79 -9.04
CA CYS A 292 -11.64 2.00 -8.35
C CYS A 292 -11.93 2.55 -6.95
N ASN A 293 -11.35 1.93 -5.90
CA ASN A 293 -11.58 2.35 -4.52
C ASN A 293 -10.67 3.49 -4.06
N TRP A 294 -9.49 3.64 -4.69
CA TRP A 294 -8.47 4.59 -4.26
C TRP A 294 -8.98 6.02 -4.07
N PRO A 295 -9.76 6.62 -5.01
CA PRO A 295 -10.19 8.00 -4.85
C PRO A 295 -11.12 8.27 -3.65
N TRP A 296 -11.68 7.20 -3.02
CA TRP A 296 -12.52 7.30 -1.82
C TRP A 296 -11.85 6.75 -0.56
N SER A 297 -10.74 6.03 -0.68
CA SER A 297 -10.10 5.35 0.45
C SER A 297 -8.81 6.00 0.92
N GLY A 298 -7.97 6.48 -0.02
CA GLY A 298 -6.64 6.91 0.36
C GLY A 298 -5.90 7.73 -0.67
N LEU A 299 -4.68 8.10 -0.31
CA LEU A 299 -3.74 8.85 -1.13
C LEU A 299 -2.30 8.42 -0.85
N VAL A 300 -1.40 8.83 -1.71
CA VAL A 300 0.04 8.60 -1.56
C VAL A 300 0.77 9.92 -1.43
N VAL A 301 1.62 10.05 -0.44
CA VAL A 301 2.53 11.20 -0.26
C VAL A 301 3.95 10.74 -0.57
N ASN A 302 4.56 11.36 -1.57
CA ASN A 302 5.92 11.09 -2.00
C ASN A 302 6.96 11.87 -1.17
N PRO A 303 8.25 11.52 -1.20
CA PRO A 303 9.27 12.17 -0.37
C PRO A 303 9.48 13.67 -0.65
N ASP A 304 9.07 14.15 -1.81
CA ASP A 304 9.11 15.57 -2.19
C ASP A 304 7.84 16.35 -1.77
N GLY A 305 6.86 15.66 -1.16
CA GLY A 305 5.58 16.19 -0.74
C GLY A 305 4.47 16.08 -1.79
N GLY A 306 4.78 15.64 -3.01
CA GLY A 306 3.80 15.42 -4.07
C GLY A 306 2.78 14.34 -3.69
N VAL A 307 1.50 14.57 -4.02
CA VAL A 307 0.40 13.67 -3.66
C VAL A 307 -0.18 12.99 -4.88
N ASN A 308 -0.05 11.67 -4.95
CA ASN A 308 -0.65 10.85 -5.99
C ASN A 308 -1.99 10.24 -5.55
N PRO A 309 -2.91 9.95 -6.49
CA PRO A 309 -4.19 9.31 -6.17
C PRO A 309 -4.08 7.84 -5.78
N CYS A 310 -3.00 7.14 -6.14
CA CYS A 310 -2.76 5.73 -5.80
C CYS A 310 -1.27 5.36 -5.89
N CYS A 311 -0.92 4.18 -5.35
CA CYS A 311 0.48 3.72 -5.20
C CYS A 311 1.18 3.31 -6.50
N ILE A 312 0.46 3.12 -7.61
CA ILE A 312 1.09 2.73 -8.90
C ILE A 312 1.59 3.92 -9.71
N ILE A 313 1.36 5.16 -9.25
CA ILE A 313 1.79 6.38 -9.94
C ILE A 313 3.11 6.85 -9.36
N ASP A 314 4.09 7.10 -10.23
CA ASP A 314 5.41 7.64 -9.87
C ASP A 314 5.69 9.00 -10.53
N ASP A 315 5.00 9.33 -11.62
CA ASP A 315 5.21 10.57 -12.37
C ASP A 315 4.77 11.80 -11.55
N PRO A 316 5.66 12.78 -11.27
CA PRO A 316 5.32 14.00 -10.56
C PRO A 316 4.32 14.90 -11.29
N LYS A 317 4.19 14.79 -12.63
CA LYS A 317 3.18 15.51 -13.41
C LYS A 317 1.76 15.03 -13.15
N SER A 318 1.62 13.86 -12.54
CA SER A 318 0.35 13.25 -12.14
C SER A 318 -0.04 13.55 -10.70
N ASP A 319 0.69 14.42 -10.00
CA ASP A 319 0.37 14.83 -8.64
C ASP A 319 -0.93 15.63 -8.58
N PHE A 320 -1.76 15.34 -7.59
CA PHE A 320 -3.02 16.02 -7.31
C PHE A 320 -2.88 17.19 -6.34
N GLY A 321 -1.67 17.46 -5.88
CA GLY A 321 -1.30 18.52 -4.97
C GLY A 321 0.05 18.25 -4.31
N ASN A 322 0.43 19.09 -3.37
CA ASN A 322 1.68 18.94 -2.62
C ASN A 322 1.47 19.33 -1.16
N THR A 323 1.82 18.43 -0.23
CA THR A 323 1.63 18.63 1.22
C THR A 323 2.45 19.78 1.83
N LYS A 324 3.42 20.33 1.09
CA LYS A 324 4.16 21.53 1.48
C LYS A 324 3.41 22.82 1.18
N MET A 325 2.44 22.77 0.27
CA MET A 325 1.67 23.93 -0.19
C MET A 325 0.26 23.89 0.37
N ASP A 326 -0.36 22.71 0.44
CA ASP A 326 -1.76 22.52 0.78
C ASP A 326 -1.95 21.50 1.88
N SER A 327 -3.06 21.63 2.61
CA SER A 327 -3.47 20.60 3.57
C SER A 327 -3.96 19.33 2.85
N ILE A 328 -3.82 18.17 3.49
CA ILE A 328 -4.41 16.92 2.98
C ILE A 328 -5.92 17.08 2.75
N SER A 329 -6.61 17.80 3.62
CA SER A 329 -8.04 18.07 3.49
C SER A 329 -8.40 18.88 2.23
N THR A 330 -7.56 19.86 1.87
CA THR A 330 -7.70 20.66 0.64
C THR A 330 -7.46 19.79 -0.59
N ILE A 331 -6.34 19.04 -0.59
CA ILE A 331 -5.97 18.14 -1.69
C ILE A 331 -7.06 17.08 -1.91
N TRP A 332 -7.62 16.50 -0.84
CA TRP A 332 -8.62 15.43 -0.89
C TRP A 332 -9.92 15.82 -1.61
N ASN A 333 -10.24 17.10 -1.68
CA ASN A 333 -11.37 17.64 -2.45
C ASN A 333 -10.93 18.64 -3.53
N SER A 334 -9.71 18.52 -4.01
CA SER A 334 -9.23 19.30 -5.15
C SER A 334 -9.99 18.97 -6.43
N PRO A 335 -9.93 19.84 -7.45
CA PRO A 335 -10.53 19.56 -8.76
C PRO A 335 -10.07 18.24 -9.37
N GLU A 336 -8.80 17.82 -9.12
CA GLU A 336 -8.23 16.55 -9.55
C GLU A 336 -8.94 15.37 -8.92
N TYR A 337 -9.15 15.39 -7.59
CA TYR A 337 -9.86 14.33 -6.88
C TYR A 337 -11.34 14.28 -7.25
N ILE A 338 -12.00 15.41 -7.39
CA ILE A 338 -13.40 15.48 -7.82
C ILE A 338 -13.55 14.89 -9.23
N SER A 339 -12.71 15.31 -10.17
CA SER A 339 -12.68 14.74 -11.52
C SER A 339 -12.42 13.23 -11.55
N SER A 340 -11.47 12.76 -10.71
CA SER A 340 -11.13 11.34 -10.63
C SER A 340 -12.28 10.50 -10.09
N ARG A 341 -13.02 10.99 -9.09
CA ARG A 341 -14.22 10.33 -8.58
C ARG A 341 -15.34 10.30 -9.59
N SER A 342 -15.56 11.41 -10.30
CA SER A 342 -16.51 11.49 -11.41
C SER A 342 -16.24 10.45 -12.49
N GLU A 343 -14.97 10.15 -12.74
CA GLU A 343 -14.59 9.17 -13.76
C GLU A 343 -15.07 7.77 -13.43
N PHE A 344 -15.08 7.39 -12.15
CA PHE A 344 -15.48 6.06 -11.68
C PHE A 344 -16.93 6.01 -11.17
N GLY A 345 -17.64 7.14 -11.19
CA GLY A 345 -19.06 7.26 -10.82
C GLY A 345 -19.97 7.43 -12.03
N ASP A 346 -21.27 7.53 -11.76
CA ASP A 346 -22.31 7.71 -12.78
C ASP A 346 -22.43 9.19 -13.26
N LYS A 347 -21.95 10.13 -12.45
CA LYS A 347 -22.02 11.57 -12.74
C LYS A 347 -20.72 12.03 -13.40
N LYS A 348 -20.82 12.56 -14.60
CA LYS A 348 -19.65 13.09 -15.33
C LYS A 348 -19.43 14.57 -15.00
N GLU A 349 -18.81 14.88 -13.90
CA GLU A 349 -18.31 16.21 -13.54
C GLU A 349 -16.81 16.31 -13.81
N ILE A 350 -16.38 15.96 -15.02
CA ILE A 350 -14.97 15.97 -15.39
C ILE A 350 -14.58 17.42 -15.69
N THR A 351 -14.02 18.08 -14.68
CA THR A 351 -13.52 19.46 -14.78
C THR A 351 -12.06 19.51 -15.19
N LYS A 352 -11.31 18.40 -14.99
CA LYS A 352 -9.88 18.32 -15.26
C LYS A 352 -9.46 16.93 -15.72
N LYS A 353 -8.64 16.85 -16.78
CA LYS A 353 -8.02 15.57 -17.16
C LYS A 353 -6.96 15.18 -16.13
N THR A 354 -7.05 13.96 -15.62
CA THR A 354 -6.13 13.39 -14.64
C THR A 354 -5.60 12.05 -15.12
N ILE A 355 -4.63 11.50 -14.41
CA ILE A 355 -4.13 10.15 -14.66
C ILE A 355 -5.23 9.08 -14.52
N CYS A 356 -6.25 9.33 -13.71
CA CYS A 356 -7.39 8.43 -13.52
C CYS A 356 -8.25 8.29 -14.79
N ASN A 357 -8.40 9.36 -15.58
CA ASN A 357 -9.08 9.29 -16.88
C ASN A 357 -8.32 8.37 -17.86
N ILE A 358 -7.00 8.46 -17.86
CA ILE A 358 -6.15 7.58 -18.66
C ILE A 358 -6.26 6.14 -18.15
N CYS A 359 -6.26 5.96 -16.84
CA CYS A 359 -6.34 4.66 -16.18
C CYS A 359 -7.64 3.92 -16.53
N LYS A 360 -8.80 4.58 -16.50
CA LYS A 360 -10.10 3.98 -16.82
C LYS A 360 -10.22 3.55 -18.29
N ASN A 361 -9.74 4.39 -19.19
CA ASN A 361 -9.96 4.24 -20.64
C ASN A 361 -8.94 3.30 -21.32
N GLN A 362 -8.12 2.57 -20.55
CA GLN A 362 -7.09 1.70 -21.12
C GLN A 362 -7.20 0.30 -20.55
N THR A 363 -7.05 -0.71 -21.42
CA THR A 363 -6.77 -2.07 -20.97
C THR A 363 -5.54 -2.03 -20.08
N HIS A 364 -5.48 -2.87 -19.06
CA HIS A 364 -4.40 -2.89 -18.07
C HIS A 364 -3.01 -2.86 -18.72
N SER A 365 -2.85 -3.54 -19.82
CA SER A 365 -1.64 -3.60 -20.63
C SER A 365 -1.18 -2.24 -21.19
N LYS A 366 -2.11 -1.42 -21.68
CA LYS A 366 -1.84 -0.06 -22.16
C LYS A 366 -1.65 0.96 -21.05
N ARG A 367 -2.17 0.68 -19.84
CA ARG A 367 -2.02 1.54 -18.66
C ARG A 367 -0.60 1.57 -18.13
N LEU A 368 -0.03 0.39 -17.90
CA LEU A 368 1.35 0.29 -17.42
C LEU A 368 2.33 0.87 -18.42
N SER A 369 2.09 0.72 -19.73
CA SER A 369 2.97 1.29 -20.76
C SER A 369 2.92 2.81 -20.86
N ARG A 370 1.85 3.48 -20.38
CA ARG A 370 1.72 4.95 -20.39
C ARG A 370 1.90 5.60 -19.02
N VAL A 371 1.54 4.89 -17.97
CA VAL A 371 1.87 5.26 -16.57
C VAL A 371 3.36 5.09 -16.34
N SER A 372 3.98 4.21 -17.09
CA SER A 372 5.41 4.00 -17.16
C SER A 372 5.93 4.15 -18.60
N LYS A 373 5.87 5.35 -19.18
CA LYS A 373 6.81 5.67 -20.27
C LYS A 373 8.25 5.39 -19.86
N SER A 374 8.54 5.45 -18.57
CA SER A 374 9.75 4.99 -17.92
C SER A 374 9.99 3.48 -18.02
N PHE A 375 8.98 2.62 -18.18
CA PHE A 375 9.19 1.19 -18.45
C PHE A 375 9.50 0.87 -19.93
N ALA A 376 9.24 1.80 -20.83
CA ALA A 376 9.47 1.61 -22.28
C ALA A 376 10.87 2.01 -22.74
N ILE A 377 11.73 2.48 -21.85
CA ILE A 377 13.08 2.92 -22.24
C ILE A 377 14.11 1.87 -21.81
N LYS A 378 14.58 1.15 -22.82
CA LYS A 378 15.78 0.30 -22.84
C LYS A 378 15.67 -1.04 -22.10
N LEU A 379 15.14 -2.02 -22.79
CA LEU A 379 15.70 -3.37 -22.81
C LEU A 379 16.63 -3.53 -24.02
#